data_dc44e3bb8a006f2729b0e5c0906df764
#
_entry.id   dc44e3bb8a006f2729b0e5c0906df764
#
_cell.length_a   1.000
_cell.length_b   1.000
_cell.length_c   1.000
_cell.angle_alpha   90.00
_cell.angle_beta   90.00
_cell.angle_gamma   90.00
#
_symmetry.space_group_name_H-M   'P 1'
#
loop_
_entity.id
_entity.type
_entity.pdbx_description
1 polymer ?
#
loop_
_entity_poly.entity_id
_entity_poly.type
_entity_poly.pdbx_seq_one_letter_code
_entity_poly.pdbx_strand_id
1 'polypeptide(L)'
;MKLTSKGRYAVMALVDLARFDNINPVSLRDISLRQGISLDYLEQIFSKLKKNEIVKSIRGTQGGYVLNKNPNDIKLTNIFHAVDERVKTVQCKKESKKGCNGKATKCITHNLWDELEMHINTFFENKSLKDLLINNKETRV
;
A
#
# COMPACT_ATOMS: atom_id res chain seq x y z
N MET A 1 9.65 5.26 12.98
CA MET A 1 9.07 4.71 11.75
C MET A 1 7.58 4.54 11.95
N LYS A 2 6.79 5.03 11.02
CA LYS A 2 5.34 4.99 11.16
C LYS A 2 4.71 4.49 9.85
N LEU A 3 4.08 3.32 9.93
CA LEU A 3 3.28 2.75 8.86
C LEU A 3 1.85 2.63 9.39
N THR A 4 0.94 3.41 8.84
CA THR A 4 -0.44 3.45 9.32
C THR A 4 -1.25 2.25 8.81
N SER A 5 -2.42 2.04 9.39
CA SER A 5 -3.35 0.98 8.95
C SER A 5 -3.77 1.15 7.50
N LYS A 6 -3.78 2.38 7.01
CA LYS A 6 -4.18 2.73 5.64
C LYS A 6 -3.35 1.97 4.60
N GLY A 7 -2.02 2.05 4.68
CA GLY A 7 -1.12 1.35 3.77
C GLY A 7 -1.21 -0.17 3.93
N ARG A 8 -1.20 -0.65 5.17
CA ARG A 8 -1.27 -2.09 5.45
C ARG A 8 -2.57 -2.71 4.95
N TYR A 9 -3.69 -2.04 5.19
CA TYR A 9 -4.99 -2.54 4.76
C TYR A 9 -5.16 -2.49 3.24
N ALA A 10 -4.59 -1.48 2.58
CA ALA A 10 -4.58 -1.41 1.12
C ALA A 10 -3.85 -2.61 0.52
N VAL A 11 -2.69 -2.97 1.06
CA VAL A 11 -1.93 -4.14 0.61
C VAL A 11 -2.72 -5.43 0.87
N MET A 12 -3.27 -5.60 2.06
CA MET A 12 -4.08 -6.78 2.41
C MET A 12 -5.25 -6.95 1.45
N ALA A 13 -5.96 -5.86 1.18
CA ALA A 13 -7.13 -5.89 0.31
C ALA A 13 -6.77 -6.19 -1.14
N LEU A 14 -5.65 -5.66 -1.63
CA LEU A 14 -5.19 -5.93 -3.00
C LEU A 14 -4.68 -7.36 -3.17
N VAL A 15 -4.03 -7.92 -2.16
CA VAL A 15 -3.63 -9.34 -2.19
C VAL A 15 -4.88 -10.23 -2.25
N ASP A 16 -5.88 -9.93 -1.43
CA ASP A 16 -7.17 -10.66 -1.45
C ASP A 16 -7.82 -10.57 -2.83
N LEU A 17 -7.93 -9.35 -3.37
CA LEU A 17 -8.50 -9.13 -4.70
C LEU A 17 -7.77 -9.93 -5.78
N ALA A 18 -6.46 -9.87 -5.78
CA ALA A 18 -5.62 -10.52 -6.79
C ALA A 18 -5.73 -12.05 -6.76
N ARG A 19 -6.12 -12.61 -5.63
CA ARG A 19 -6.30 -14.07 -5.49
C ARG A 19 -7.57 -14.56 -6.16
N PHE A 20 -8.56 -13.70 -6.31
CA PHE A 20 -9.91 -14.12 -6.73
C PHE A 20 -10.40 -13.43 -8.01
N ASP A 21 -9.78 -12.35 -8.45
CA ASP A 21 -10.28 -11.58 -9.59
C ASP A 21 -10.18 -12.29 -10.95
N ASN A 22 -9.36 -13.33 -11.04
CA ASN A 22 -9.22 -14.13 -12.27
C ASN A 22 -10.50 -14.91 -12.59
N ILE A 23 -11.34 -15.15 -11.59
CA ILE A 23 -12.58 -15.94 -11.72
C ILE A 23 -13.75 -15.00 -11.97
N ASN A 24 -13.92 -14.01 -11.08
CA ASN A 24 -15.01 -13.02 -11.13
C ASN A 24 -14.54 -11.73 -10.47
N PRO A 25 -15.17 -10.59 -10.79
CA PRO A 25 -14.95 -9.38 -9.99
C PRO A 25 -15.22 -9.65 -8.51
N VAL A 26 -14.47 -9.00 -7.64
CA VAL A 26 -14.54 -9.23 -6.19
C VAL A 26 -15.22 -8.05 -5.53
N SER A 27 -16.24 -8.31 -4.73
CA SER A 27 -16.94 -7.25 -4.00
C SER A 27 -16.14 -6.83 -2.78
N LEU A 28 -16.26 -5.55 -2.40
CA LEU A 28 -15.63 -5.04 -1.17
C LEU A 28 -16.22 -5.71 0.07
N ARG A 29 -17.47 -6.13 0.02
CA ARG A 29 -18.11 -6.85 1.12
C ARG A 29 -17.38 -8.18 1.38
N ASP A 30 -17.04 -8.91 0.34
CA ASP A 30 -16.32 -10.17 0.48
C ASP A 30 -14.92 -9.96 1.06
N ILE A 31 -14.22 -8.93 0.60
CA ILE A 31 -12.92 -8.57 1.14
C ILE A 31 -13.05 -8.20 2.63
N SER A 32 -14.06 -7.40 2.96
CA SER A 32 -14.35 -7.00 4.33
C SER A 32 -14.52 -8.21 5.24
N LEU A 33 -15.31 -9.17 4.80
CA LEU A 33 -15.57 -10.39 5.58
C LEU A 33 -14.32 -11.26 5.74
N ARG A 34 -13.54 -11.43 4.66
CA ARG A 34 -12.35 -12.27 4.71
C ARG A 34 -11.21 -11.64 5.51
N GLN A 35 -11.01 -10.33 5.39
CA GLN A 35 -9.86 -9.65 5.98
C GLN A 35 -10.17 -8.93 7.30
N GLY A 36 -11.43 -8.85 7.69
CA GLY A 36 -11.80 -8.17 8.92
C GLY A 36 -11.59 -6.66 8.86
N ILE A 37 -11.73 -6.05 7.70
CA ILE A 37 -11.60 -4.60 7.49
C ILE A 37 -12.99 -4.02 7.27
N SER A 38 -13.29 -2.86 7.87
CA SER A 38 -14.61 -2.25 7.72
C SER A 38 -14.90 -1.91 6.26
N LEU A 39 -16.15 -2.10 5.83
CA LEU A 39 -16.57 -1.82 4.47
C LEU A 39 -16.38 -0.35 4.11
N ASP A 40 -16.74 0.57 5.01
CA ASP A 40 -16.57 2.00 4.79
C ASP A 40 -15.11 2.37 4.55
N TYR A 41 -14.21 1.76 5.29
CA TYR A 41 -12.76 1.99 5.15
C TYR A 41 -12.26 1.46 3.80
N LEU A 42 -12.72 0.26 3.40
CA LEU A 42 -12.39 -0.31 2.09
C LEU A 42 -12.89 0.56 0.95
N GLU A 43 -14.09 1.13 1.08
CA GLU A 43 -14.62 2.04 0.06
C GLU A 43 -13.71 3.25 -0.14
N GLN A 44 -13.21 3.83 0.95
CA GLN A 44 -12.26 4.95 0.88
C GLN A 44 -10.94 4.54 0.23
N ILE A 45 -10.39 3.39 0.61
CA ILE A 45 -9.15 2.87 0.04
C ILE A 45 -9.32 2.60 -1.46
N PHE A 46 -10.37 1.88 -1.85
CA PHE A 46 -10.58 1.51 -3.24
C PHE A 46 -10.96 2.70 -4.13
N SER A 47 -11.58 3.72 -3.57
CA SER A 47 -11.80 4.99 -4.30
C SER A 47 -10.46 5.59 -4.73
N LYS A 48 -9.49 5.61 -3.84
CA LYS A 48 -8.14 6.12 -4.14
C LYS A 48 -7.37 5.21 -5.09
N LEU A 49 -7.46 3.91 -4.91
CA LEU A 49 -6.83 2.93 -5.80
C LEU A 49 -7.38 3.02 -7.22
N LYS A 50 -8.70 3.19 -7.34
CA LYS A 50 -9.36 3.36 -8.63
C LYS A 50 -8.94 4.67 -9.31
N LYS A 51 -8.86 5.75 -8.56
CA LYS A 51 -8.41 7.05 -9.06
C LYS A 51 -6.99 6.99 -9.62
N ASN A 52 -6.15 6.16 -9.05
CA ASN A 52 -4.76 5.94 -9.48
C ASN A 52 -4.63 4.78 -10.47
N GLU A 53 -5.73 4.26 -10.98
CA GLU A 53 -5.79 3.23 -12.02
C GLU A 53 -5.15 1.90 -11.64
N ILE A 54 -5.04 1.61 -10.34
CA ILE A 54 -4.55 0.32 -9.85
C ILE A 54 -5.66 -0.73 -9.94
N VAL A 55 -6.90 -0.34 -9.68
CA VAL A 55 -8.08 -1.19 -9.80
C VAL A 55 -9.11 -0.53 -10.69
N LYS A 56 -10.04 -1.32 -11.19
CA LYS A 56 -11.23 -0.83 -11.90
C LYS A 56 -12.47 -1.52 -11.37
N SER A 57 -13.62 -0.83 -11.44
CA SER A 57 -14.89 -1.38 -10.99
C SER A 57 -15.67 -1.97 -12.17
N ILE A 58 -16.36 -3.07 -11.91
CA ILE A 58 -17.26 -3.73 -12.85
C ILE A 58 -18.67 -3.61 -12.27
N ARG A 59 -19.59 -3.02 -13.03
CA ARG A 59 -20.97 -2.83 -12.61
C ARG A 59 -21.79 -4.10 -12.87
N GLY A 60 -22.84 -4.29 -12.09
CA GLY A 60 -23.83 -5.36 -12.25
C GLY A 60 -24.05 -6.14 -10.97
N THR A 61 -24.97 -7.11 -11.02
CA THR A 61 -25.30 -7.95 -9.86
C THR A 61 -24.13 -8.82 -9.42
N GLN A 62 -23.24 -9.17 -10.34
CA GLN A 62 -22.00 -9.88 -10.06
C GLN A 62 -20.78 -8.98 -10.25
N GLY A 63 -20.97 -7.69 -10.03
CA GLY A 63 -19.94 -6.70 -10.14
C GLY A 63 -19.03 -6.66 -8.92
N GLY A 64 -18.03 -5.82 -9.00
CA GLY A 64 -17.04 -5.64 -7.94
C GLY A 64 -15.82 -4.96 -8.50
N TYR A 65 -14.67 -5.35 -8.02
CA TYR A 65 -13.39 -4.79 -8.47
C TYR A 65 -12.50 -5.86 -9.07
N VAL A 66 -11.68 -5.45 -10.02
CA VAL A 66 -10.60 -6.27 -10.59
C VAL A 66 -9.34 -5.41 -10.65
N LEU A 67 -8.19 -6.05 -10.72
CA LEU A 67 -6.93 -5.33 -10.95
C LEU A 67 -6.94 -4.73 -12.35
N ASN A 68 -6.44 -3.51 -12.46
CA ASN A 68 -6.32 -2.80 -13.74
C ASN A 68 -4.93 -2.94 -14.35
N LYS A 69 -4.01 -3.57 -13.63
CA LYS A 69 -2.62 -3.79 -14.06
C LYS A 69 -2.21 -5.21 -13.67
N ASN A 70 -1.18 -5.73 -14.34
CA ASN A 70 -0.60 -7.01 -13.96
C ASN A 70 -0.03 -6.89 -12.53
N PRO A 71 -0.25 -7.89 -11.65
CA PRO A 71 0.30 -7.86 -10.30
C PRO A 71 1.81 -7.64 -10.24
N ASN A 72 2.54 -8.09 -11.26
CA ASN A 72 3.98 -7.87 -11.33
C ASN A 72 4.35 -6.39 -11.53
N ASP A 73 3.43 -5.60 -12.07
CA ASP A 73 3.64 -4.16 -12.34
C ASP A 73 3.13 -3.26 -11.22
N ILE A 74 2.50 -3.82 -10.21
CA ILE A 74 2.00 -3.08 -9.05
C ILE A 74 3.02 -3.23 -7.92
N LYS A 75 3.80 -2.18 -7.69
CA LYS A 75 4.79 -2.15 -6.62
C LYS A 75 4.18 -1.60 -5.34
N LEU A 76 4.73 -1.97 -4.18
CA LEU A 76 4.25 -1.45 -2.89
C LEU A 76 4.30 0.08 -2.85
N THR A 77 5.32 0.67 -3.47
CA THR A 77 5.43 2.14 -3.60
C THR A 77 4.21 2.73 -4.29
N ASN A 78 3.72 2.09 -5.36
CA ASN A 78 2.53 2.56 -6.08
C ASN A 78 1.28 2.51 -5.19
N ILE A 79 1.13 1.44 -4.41
CA ILE A 79 -0.01 1.26 -3.51
C ILE A 79 0.00 2.33 -2.42
N PHE A 80 1.15 2.53 -1.77
CA PHE A 80 1.29 3.53 -0.71
C PHE A 80 1.06 4.94 -1.23
N HIS A 81 1.60 5.25 -2.40
CA HIS A 81 1.38 6.56 -3.04
C HIS A 81 -0.11 6.80 -3.31
N ALA A 82 -0.81 5.78 -3.82
CA ALA A 82 -2.23 5.89 -4.17
C ALA A 82 -3.11 6.20 -2.94
N VAL A 83 -2.77 5.64 -1.78
CA VAL A 83 -3.55 5.83 -0.54
C VAL A 83 -2.95 6.89 0.37
N ASP A 84 -2.03 7.70 -0.13
CA ASP A 84 -1.37 8.78 0.60
C ASP A 84 -0.60 8.29 1.84
N GLU A 85 -0.09 7.07 1.78
CA GLU A 85 0.74 6.53 2.85
C GLU A 85 2.20 6.89 2.61
N ARG A 86 2.86 7.45 3.62
CA ARG A 86 4.30 7.74 3.59
C ARG A 86 4.98 7.10 4.77
N VAL A 87 6.00 6.31 4.48
CA VAL A 87 6.84 5.72 5.54
C VAL A 87 8.02 6.65 5.79
N LYS A 88 8.04 7.24 6.98
CA LYS A 88 9.14 8.09 7.44
C LYS A 88 9.75 7.49 8.69
N THR A 89 11.07 7.51 8.76
CA THR A 89 11.80 7.00 9.92
C THR A 89 11.81 8.00 11.07
N VAL A 90 11.72 9.30 10.74
CA VAL A 90 11.70 10.41 11.71
C VAL A 90 10.70 11.47 11.28
N GLN A 91 10.29 12.31 12.23
CA GLN A 91 9.36 13.39 11.95
C GLN A 91 10.00 14.65 11.37
N CYS A 92 11.31 14.64 11.12
CA CYS A 92 12.00 15.78 10.52
C CYS A 92 11.64 15.94 9.06
N LYS A 93 11.38 17.17 8.63
CA LYS A 93 11.22 17.48 7.20
C LYS A 93 12.62 17.69 6.61
N LYS A 94 12.96 16.97 5.54
CA LYS A 94 14.27 17.09 4.87
C LYS A 94 14.59 18.51 4.41
N GLU A 95 13.56 19.29 4.08
CA GLU A 95 13.67 20.65 3.57
C GLU A 95 13.51 21.72 4.65
N SER A 96 13.43 21.32 5.91
CA SER A 96 13.26 22.28 7.00
C SER A 96 14.53 23.12 7.18
N LYS A 97 14.41 24.43 7.02
CA LYS A 97 15.51 25.37 7.30
C LYS A 97 15.90 25.40 8.78
N LYS A 98 15.04 24.86 9.64
CA LYS A 98 15.29 24.81 11.10
C LYS A 98 16.00 23.54 11.55
N GLY A 99 16.35 22.64 10.62
CA GLY A 99 17.01 21.37 10.96
C GLY A 99 16.13 20.42 11.74
N CYS A 100 16.72 19.35 12.26
CA CYS A 100 15.98 18.28 12.93
C CYS A 100 15.40 18.69 14.29
N ASN A 101 16.00 19.66 14.97
CA ASN A 101 15.63 20.10 16.32
C ASN A 101 15.23 21.57 16.39
N GLY A 102 14.94 22.20 15.27
CA GLY A 102 14.64 23.63 15.21
C GLY A 102 15.86 24.54 15.34
N LYS A 103 17.09 24.00 15.29
CA LYS A 103 18.35 24.75 15.46
C LYS A 103 19.12 24.96 14.18
N ALA A 104 18.49 24.81 13.00
CA ALA A 104 19.11 24.96 11.68
C ALA A 104 20.33 24.06 11.45
N THR A 105 20.51 23.02 12.26
CA THR A 105 21.58 22.02 12.13
C THR A 105 20.99 20.62 12.08
N LYS A 106 21.60 19.74 11.31
CA LYS A 106 21.21 18.34 11.27
C LYS A 106 21.61 17.68 12.60
N CYS A 107 20.73 16.80 13.13
CA CYS A 107 21.10 16.03 14.30
C CYS A 107 22.23 15.04 13.98
N ILE A 108 22.94 14.58 15.01
CA ILE A 108 24.12 13.72 14.86
C ILE A 108 23.81 12.40 14.15
N THR A 109 22.56 11.94 14.21
CA THR A 109 22.10 10.69 13.58
C THR A 109 21.27 10.90 12.30
N HIS A 110 21.22 12.12 11.77
CA HIS A 110 20.42 12.46 10.59
C HIS A 110 20.73 11.55 9.40
N ASN A 111 22.01 11.35 9.10
CA ASN A 111 22.42 10.52 7.97
C ASN A 111 22.02 9.06 8.13
N LEU A 112 22.03 8.54 9.35
CA LEU A 112 21.58 7.18 9.64
C LEU A 112 20.10 7.00 9.28
N TRP A 113 19.25 7.92 9.68
CA TRP A 113 17.81 7.85 9.41
C TRP A 113 17.50 8.04 7.93
N ASP A 114 18.23 8.91 7.24
CA ASP A 114 18.12 9.08 5.80
C ASP A 114 18.46 7.77 5.07
N GLU A 115 19.57 7.15 5.45
CA GLU A 115 19.99 5.87 4.87
C GLU A 115 18.95 4.79 5.08
N LEU A 116 18.41 4.67 6.29
CA LEU A 116 17.35 3.71 6.60
C LEU A 116 16.10 3.97 5.74
N GLU A 117 15.69 5.23 5.62
CA GLU A 117 14.52 5.59 4.80
C GLU A 117 14.74 5.22 3.33
N MET A 118 15.94 5.45 2.80
CA MET A 118 16.29 5.04 1.44
C MET A 118 16.20 3.53 1.25
N HIS A 119 16.67 2.75 2.22
CA HIS A 119 16.57 1.29 2.18
C HIS A 119 15.12 0.82 2.19
N ILE A 120 14.28 1.42 3.03
CA ILE A 120 12.85 1.10 3.10
C ILE A 120 12.17 1.40 1.76
N ASN A 121 12.42 2.57 1.19
CA ASN A 121 11.82 2.98 -0.07
C ASN A 121 12.27 2.08 -1.23
N THR A 122 13.54 1.73 -1.27
CA THR A 122 14.08 0.80 -2.27
C THR A 122 13.43 -0.57 -2.15
N PHE A 123 13.25 -1.06 -0.93
CA PHE A 123 12.56 -2.33 -0.69
C PHE A 123 11.13 -2.29 -1.26
N PHE A 124 10.38 -1.22 -0.99
CA PHE A 124 9.02 -1.09 -1.49
C PHE A 124 8.95 -0.93 -3.00
N GLU A 125 9.93 -0.28 -3.63
CA GLU A 125 10.02 -0.14 -5.08
C GLU A 125 10.28 -1.47 -5.78
N ASN A 126 10.93 -2.41 -5.10
CA ASN A 126 11.30 -3.71 -5.65
C ASN A 126 10.34 -4.85 -5.29
N LYS A 127 9.36 -4.60 -4.41
CA LYS A 127 8.34 -5.59 -4.05
C LYS A 127 7.07 -5.34 -4.85
N SER A 128 6.62 -6.36 -5.56
CA SER A 128 5.38 -6.31 -6.32
C SER A 128 4.26 -7.08 -5.61
N LEU A 129 3.04 -6.83 -6.04
CA LEU A 129 1.87 -7.58 -5.56
C LEU A 129 2.02 -9.08 -5.87
N LYS A 130 2.63 -9.41 -7.02
CA LYS A 130 2.89 -10.80 -7.40
C LYS A 130 3.82 -11.50 -6.41
N ASP A 131 4.84 -10.81 -5.91
CA ASP A 131 5.75 -11.37 -4.91
C ASP A 131 5.00 -11.79 -3.65
N LEU A 132 4.04 -10.97 -3.22
CA LEU A 132 3.21 -11.28 -2.05
C LEU A 132 2.27 -12.45 -2.31
N LEU A 133 1.76 -12.59 -3.52
CA LEU A 133 0.90 -13.71 -3.89
C LEU A 133 1.67 -15.04 -3.85
N ILE A 134 2.90 -15.05 -4.31
CA ILE A 134 3.77 -16.24 -4.28
C ILE A 134 4.05 -16.62 -2.83
N ASN A 135 4.47 -15.68 -2.00
CA ASN A 135 4.77 -15.93 -0.58
C ASN A 135 3.57 -16.47 0.18
N ASN A 136 2.37 -15.97 -0.11
CA ASN A 136 1.15 -16.42 0.54
C ASN A 136 0.77 -17.87 0.19
N LYS A 137 1.15 -18.34 -1.00
CA LYS A 137 0.94 -19.75 -1.38
C LYS A 137 1.87 -20.67 -0.60
N GLU A 138 3.08 -20.23 -0.30
CA GLU A 138 4.05 -21.00 0.46
C GLU A 138 3.72 -21.09 1.95
N THR A 139 3.09 -20.06 2.50
CA THR A 139 2.75 -19.99 3.93
C THR A 139 1.42 -20.63 4.28
N ARG A 140 0.63 -21.05 3.31
CA ARG A 140 -0.60 -21.79 3.55
C ARG A 140 -0.31 -23.28 3.67
N VAL A 141 -0.35 -23.72 4.89
CA VAL A 141 -0.37 -25.14 5.20
C VAL A 141 -1.82 -25.60 5.13
#